data_ea1f2a265f61efd6a5a2164c61194625
#
_entry.id   ea1f2a265f61efd6a5a2164c61194625
#
_cell.length_a   1.000
_cell.length_b   1.000
_cell.length_c   1.000
_cell.angle_alpha   90.00
_cell.angle_beta   90.00
_cell.angle_gamma   90.00
#
_symmetry.space_group_name_H-M   'P 1'
#
loop_
_entity.id
_entity.type
_entity.pdbx_description
1 polymer ?
#
loop_
_entity_poly.entity_id
_entity_poly.type
_entity_poly.pdbx_seq_one_letter_code
_entity_poly.pdbx_strand_id
1 'polypeptide(L)'
;MIDVIKRQIFSRRSVMGSVFSTVMLLAGTTTAALASEPVGFGAGTTGGAGGEVVDVSTPAELKNALCQRYQGYTCIDDTPRIIRLNTVIDFTATQGTTSTTGCVYADRQCAEPSGKQERVLDNGSYCSGRTTFPLTYDNAAKSLLSVGSNKTLIGLGASAGIKGTGLSMTGGVSNIIVRNLSITDLNEGIVFGGDAISIDNASRIWIDHNAFARIGRQMIVTGWGPAKAVTISNNMFDGETAYGHYCNGRSSWIMLLIGEAEEITLLANHFHATAGRSPEIGTGGMIHLVNNLYTSNFYFGATASRDVNLLAEGNYFNPEGQYFFPVASTPGDLVFAPLDENVSSTGSLCSQTLGRSCVTSYTETGQESFLLDTTVMSNIAGNATWKNAIGSVRPMMSNDVAKSVAANAGPRADPDSVSR
;
A
#
# COMPACT_ATOMS: atom_id res chain seq x y z
N MET A 1 43.72 34.42 -66.44
CA MET A 1 44.36 34.15 -67.73
C MET A 1 43.80 32.81 -68.16
N ILE A 2 42.82 32.93 -69.04
CA ILE A 2 42.61 32.13 -70.22
C ILE A 2 42.28 30.67 -69.97
N ASP A 3 41.04 30.29 -70.08
CA ASP A 3 40.20 29.93 -71.26
C ASP A 3 40.36 28.43 -71.58
N VAL A 4 39.41 27.68 -71.84
CA VAL A 4 38.17 27.68 -72.61
C VAL A 4 37.96 26.26 -73.19
N ILE A 5 36.79 25.81 -73.20
CA ILE A 5 36.02 25.12 -74.27
C ILE A 5 35.93 23.56 -74.34
N LYS A 6 34.70 23.06 -74.06
CA LYS A 6 33.85 22.20 -74.93
C LYS A 6 34.28 20.76 -75.23
N ARG A 7 33.47 19.76 -75.13
CA ARG A 7 32.19 19.40 -75.79
C ARG A 7 31.65 18.06 -75.27
N GLN A 8 30.37 17.97 -75.24
CA GLN A 8 29.47 16.82 -75.19
C GLN A 8 29.94 15.56 -75.93
N ILE A 9 29.52 14.40 -75.43
CA ILE A 9 28.75 13.37 -76.21
C ILE A 9 27.99 12.46 -75.21
N PHE A 10 26.72 12.21 -75.58
CA PHE A 10 25.75 11.32 -74.94
C PHE A 10 26.18 9.88 -74.85
N SER A 11 25.86 9.17 -73.77
CA SER A 11 25.39 7.79 -73.82
C SER A 11 24.54 7.45 -72.59
N ARG A 12 23.36 6.99 -72.82
CA ARG A 12 22.40 6.45 -71.85
C ARG A 12 22.93 5.16 -71.21
N ARG A 13 22.74 5.01 -69.90
CA ARG A 13 22.21 3.75 -69.32
C ARG A 13 21.97 3.84 -67.81
N SER A 14 20.73 3.46 -67.45
CA SER A 14 20.27 2.78 -66.25
C SER A 14 20.43 3.45 -64.90
N VAL A 15 19.29 3.87 -64.40
CA VAL A 15 18.87 4.16 -63.04
C VAL A 15 19.02 2.91 -62.18
N MET A 16 19.80 2.96 -61.10
CA MET A 16 19.64 2.16 -59.91
C MET A 16 19.60 3.11 -58.73
N GLY A 17 18.41 3.37 -58.26
CA GLY A 17 18.19 4.18 -57.07
C GLY A 17 18.60 3.42 -55.80
N SER A 18 19.60 3.89 -55.11
CA SER A 18 19.90 3.50 -53.73
C SER A 18 19.01 4.32 -52.81
N VAL A 19 17.98 3.70 -52.27
CA VAL A 19 17.22 4.29 -51.15
C VAL A 19 18.04 4.14 -49.91
N PHE A 20 18.65 5.21 -49.43
CA PHE A 20 19.18 5.27 -48.07
C PHE A 20 17.99 5.43 -47.13
N SER A 21 17.54 4.33 -46.51
CA SER A 21 16.65 4.37 -45.35
C SER A 21 17.43 4.86 -44.14
N THR A 22 17.21 6.12 -43.80
CA THR A 22 17.64 6.66 -42.52
C THR A 22 16.76 6.06 -41.44
N VAL A 23 17.26 5.05 -40.73
CA VAL A 23 16.62 4.53 -39.51
C VAL A 23 16.85 5.58 -38.43
N MET A 24 15.82 6.38 -38.18
CA MET A 24 15.75 7.24 -37.02
C MET A 24 15.55 6.32 -35.81
N LEU A 25 16.61 6.03 -35.03
CA LEU A 25 16.44 5.47 -33.69
C LEU A 25 15.71 6.51 -32.82
N LEU A 26 14.43 6.38 -32.70
CA LEU A 26 13.68 6.99 -31.60
C LEU A 26 14.15 6.28 -30.32
N ALA A 27 15.03 6.94 -29.56
CA ALA A 27 15.26 6.61 -28.17
C ALA A 27 13.94 6.85 -27.42
N GLY A 28 13.09 5.82 -27.38
CA GLY A 28 11.92 5.81 -26.52
C GLY A 28 12.41 5.89 -25.09
N THR A 29 12.19 7.03 -24.43
CA THR A 29 12.17 7.09 -22.98
C THR A 29 11.05 6.16 -22.55
N THR A 30 11.40 4.96 -22.11
CA THR A 30 10.47 4.08 -21.42
C THR A 30 10.15 4.78 -20.09
N THR A 31 9.13 5.64 -20.10
CA THR A 31 8.37 5.92 -18.88
C THR A 31 7.90 4.56 -18.40
N ALA A 32 8.34 4.15 -17.22
CA ALA A 32 7.82 2.95 -16.59
C ALA A 32 6.30 3.12 -16.53
N ALA A 33 5.60 2.42 -17.41
CA ALA A 33 4.15 2.37 -17.38
C ALA A 33 3.79 1.75 -16.03
N LEU A 34 3.05 2.48 -15.21
CA LEU A 34 2.52 1.96 -13.97
C LEU A 34 1.78 0.67 -14.28
N ALA A 35 2.04 -0.37 -13.52
CA ALA A 35 1.45 -1.67 -13.75
C ALA A 35 -0.07 -1.56 -13.84
N SER A 36 -0.63 -1.94 -14.96
CA SER A 36 -2.09 -2.03 -15.17
C SER A 36 -2.69 -3.24 -14.45
N GLU A 37 -1.85 -4.12 -13.93
CA GLU A 37 -2.19 -5.37 -13.28
C GLU A 37 -1.36 -5.54 -12.00
N PRO A 38 -1.90 -6.19 -10.96
CA PRO A 38 -1.16 -6.45 -9.74
C PRO A 38 0.03 -7.38 -10.00
N VAL A 39 1.17 -7.07 -9.40
CA VAL A 39 2.37 -7.92 -9.38
C VAL A 39 2.61 -8.44 -7.97
N GLY A 40 3.55 -9.32 -7.79
CA GLY A 40 3.84 -9.92 -6.49
C GLY A 40 2.76 -10.92 -6.07
N PHE A 41 2.41 -10.97 -4.80
CA PHE A 41 1.44 -11.96 -4.29
C PHE A 41 0.04 -11.77 -4.86
N GLY A 42 -0.41 -10.53 -5.11
CA GLY A 42 -1.72 -10.24 -5.68
C GLY A 42 -1.85 -10.49 -7.18
N ALA A 43 -0.78 -10.98 -7.85
CA ALA A 43 -0.80 -11.23 -9.28
C ALA A 43 -1.98 -12.12 -9.70
N GLY A 44 -2.65 -11.75 -10.81
CA GLY A 44 -3.82 -12.47 -11.30
C GLY A 44 -5.14 -12.12 -10.60
N THR A 45 -5.17 -11.12 -9.70
CA THR A 45 -6.42 -10.56 -9.19
C THR A 45 -7.11 -9.77 -10.30
N THR A 46 -8.35 -10.11 -10.61
CA THR A 46 -9.15 -9.52 -11.70
C THR A 46 -10.36 -8.71 -11.21
N GLY A 47 -10.64 -8.78 -9.90
CA GLY A 47 -11.77 -8.07 -9.30
C GLY A 47 -13.10 -8.42 -9.94
N GLY A 48 -13.88 -7.40 -10.27
CA GLY A 48 -15.16 -7.51 -10.93
C GLY A 48 -15.12 -7.61 -12.46
N ALA A 49 -13.97 -7.96 -13.05
CA ALA A 49 -13.82 -8.03 -14.50
C ALA A 49 -14.88 -8.93 -15.14
N GLY A 50 -15.49 -8.44 -16.22
CA GLY A 50 -16.58 -9.13 -16.93
C GLY A 50 -17.95 -9.03 -16.24
N GLY A 51 -18.05 -8.40 -15.08
CA GLY A 51 -19.29 -8.15 -14.39
C GLY A 51 -20.00 -6.87 -14.78
N GLU A 52 -21.13 -6.61 -14.11
CA GLU A 52 -21.88 -5.38 -14.27
C GLU A 52 -21.06 -4.17 -13.80
N VAL A 53 -21.16 -3.06 -14.56
CA VAL A 53 -20.59 -1.77 -14.15
C VAL A 53 -21.69 -0.93 -13.51
N VAL A 54 -21.47 -0.50 -12.27
CA VAL A 54 -22.42 0.25 -11.45
C VAL A 54 -21.80 1.57 -11.00
N ASP A 55 -22.42 2.68 -11.35
CA ASP A 55 -22.06 4.00 -10.81
C ASP A 55 -22.80 4.23 -9.48
N VAL A 56 -22.09 4.64 -8.45
CA VAL A 56 -22.65 4.89 -7.11
C VAL A 56 -22.28 6.29 -6.62
N SER A 57 -23.22 6.94 -5.94
CA SER A 57 -23.09 8.29 -5.43
C SER A 57 -23.62 8.47 -4.01
N THR A 58 -24.30 7.46 -3.47
CA THR A 58 -24.90 7.51 -2.13
C THR A 58 -24.43 6.35 -1.24
N PRO A 59 -24.48 6.50 0.10
CA PRO A 59 -24.16 5.43 1.04
C PRO A 59 -24.96 4.13 0.79
N ALA A 60 -26.25 4.24 0.46
CA ALA A 60 -27.11 3.08 0.23
C ALA A 60 -26.73 2.33 -1.05
N GLU A 61 -26.46 3.06 -2.16
CA GLU A 61 -26.01 2.48 -3.42
C GLU A 61 -24.67 1.76 -3.25
N LEU A 62 -23.69 2.40 -2.61
CA LEU A 62 -22.38 1.78 -2.38
C LEU A 62 -22.52 0.51 -1.54
N LYS A 63 -23.23 0.56 -0.42
CA LYS A 63 -23.45 -0.62 0.43
C LYS A 63 -24.09 -1.76 -0.34
N ASN A 64 -25.11 -1.49 -1.13
CA ASN A 64 -25.79 -2.50 -1.94
C ASN A 64 -24.89 -3.05 -3.07
N ALA A 65 -24.10 -2.22 -3.72
CA ALA A 65 -23.20 -2.65 -4.79
C ALA A 65 -22.07 -3.55 -4.28
N LEU A 66 -21.56 -3.30 -3.07
CA LEU A 66 -20.48 -4.09 -2.45
C LEU A 66 -20.92 -5.48 -2.01
N CYS A 67 -22.14 -5.62 -1.47
CA CYS A 67 -22.65 -6.90 -1.01
C CYS A 67 -24.19 -6.93 -0.99
N GLN A 68 -24.78 -7.88 -1.71
CA GLN A 68 -26.22 -8.08 -1.79
C GLN A 68 -26.70 -9.36 -1.09
N ARG A 69 -25.79 -10.27 -0.80
CA ARG A 69 -26.14 -11.57 -0.18
C ARG A 69 -25.33 -11.79 1.08
N TYR A 70 -26.02 -12.09 2.16
CA TYR A 70 -25.44 -12.33 3.47
C TYR A 70 -25.85 -13.68 4.04
N GLN A 71 -24.94 -14.29 4.77
CA GLN A 71 -25.21 -15.39 5.67
C GLN A 71 -24.85 -14.94 7.09
N GLY A 72 -25.86 -14.63 7.89
CA GLY A 72 -25.66 -13.92 9.14
C GLY A 72 -25.05 -12.53 8.87
N TYR A 73 -23.88 -12.25 9.42
CA TYR A 73 -23.15 -11.01 9.22
C TYR A 73 -22.07 -11.10 8.10
N THR A 74 -21.85 -12.29 7.54
CA THR A 74 -20.83 -12.51 6.53
C THR A 74 -21.37 -12.26 5.13
N CYS A 75 -20.71 -11.46 4.35
CA CYS A 75 -21.03 -11.28 2.93
C CYS A 75 -20.64 -12.55 2.15
N ILE A 76 -21.61 -13.12 1.44
CA ILE A 76 -21.44 -14.29 0.57
C ILE A 76 -21.72 -13.95 -0.91
N ASP A 77 -21.78 -12.67 -1.25
CA ASP A 77 -22.00 -12.21 -2.63
C ASP A 77 -20.73 -12.37 -3.45
N ASP A 78 -20.79 -13.25 -4.45
CA ASP A 78 -19.70 -13.56 -5.37
C ASP A 78 -19.96 -13.06 -6.81
N THR A 79 -21.07 -12.33 -7.01
CA THR A 79 -21.43 -11.78 -8.33
C THR A 79 -20.39 -10.74 -8.78
N PRO A 80 -19.73 -10.92 -9.94
CA PRO A 80 -18.75 -9.94 -10.42
C PRO A 80 -19.38 -8.56 -10.63
N ARG A 81 -18.70 -7.51 -10.12
CA ARG A 81 -19.20 -6.14 -10.26
C ARG A 81 -18.05 -5.12 -10.25
N ILE A 82 -18.11 -4.15 -11.17
CA ILE A 82 -17.23 -2.97 -11.19
C ILE A 82 -18.05 -1.79 -10.66
N ILE A 83 -17.66 -1.29 -9.50
CA ILE A 83 -18.34 -0.24 -8.73
C ILE A 83 -17.54 1.04 -8.87
N ARG A 84 -18.10 2.07 -9.51
CA ARG A 84 -17.41 3.31 -9.83
C ARG A 84 -17.94 4.46 -8.96
N LEU A 85 -17.03 5.20 -8.34
CA LEU A 85 -17.31 6.41 -7.56
C LEU A 85 -16.80 7.62 -8.33
N ASN A 86 -17.63 8.64 -8.51
CA ASN A 86 -17.25 9.92 -9.12
C ASN A 86 -17.20 11.08 -8.12
N THR A 87 -17.46 10.81 -6.84
CA THR A 87 -17.50 11.79 -5.77
C THR A 87 -17.06 11.13 -4.45
N VAL A 88 -16.93 11.92 -3.40
CA VAL A 88 -16.82 11.41 -2.03
C VAL A 88 -18.21 11.00 -1.53
N ILE A 89 -18.35 9.75 -1.10
CA ILE A 89 -19.57 9.25 -0.44
C ILE A 89 -19.38 9.36 1.06
N ASP A 90 -20.12 10.27 1.69
CA ASP A 90 -20.00 10.59 3.11
C ASP A 90 -20.96 9.75 3.96
N PHE A 91 -20.41 8.93 4.84
CA PHE A 91 -21.14 8.11 5.81
C PHE A 91 -21.21 8.73 7.20
N THR A 92 -20.62 9.92 7.41
CA THR A 92 -20.61 10.59 8.71
C THR A 92 -22.03 10.71 9.26
N ALA A 93 -22.20 10.30 10.51
CA ALA A 93 -23.47 10.30 11.25
C ALA A 93 -24.64 9.51 10.61
N THR A 94 -24.43 8.77 9.53
CA THR A 94 -25.51 7.95 8.89
C THR A 94 -26.06 6.86 9.80
N GLN A 95 -25.31 6.47 10.83
CA GLN A 95 -25.72 5.47 11.83
C GLN A 95 -25.80 6.06 13.25
N GLY A 96 -25.82 7.40 13.35
CA GLY A 96 -25.81 8.12 14.60
C GLY A 96 -24.49 8.00 15.35
N THR A 97 -24.48 8.49 16.58
CA THR A 97 -23.31 8.49 17.46
C THR A 97 -23.59 7.72 18.75
N THR A 98 -22.51 7.21 19.38
CA THR A 98 -22.57 6.56 20.69
C THR A 98 -21.64 7.26 21.65
N SER A 99 -22.13 7.56 22.87
CA SER A 99 -21.30 8.04 23.97
C SER A 99 -21.00 6.88 24.92
N THR A 100 -19.73 6.72 25.28
CA THR A 100 -19.24 5.67 26.17
C THR A 100 -18.10 6.20 27.03
N THR A 101 -17.53 5.37 27.87
CA THR A 101 -16.33 5.68 28.63
C THR A 101 -15.09 5.65 27.72
N GLY A 102 -14.24 6.64 27.85
CA GLY A 102 -12.91 6.68 27.26
C GLY A 102 -11.85 7.13 28.25
N CYS A 103 -10.60 7.01 27.85
CA CYS A 103 -9.44 7.53 28.56
C CYS A 103 -8.38 8.01 27.58
N VAL A 104 -7.29 8.61 28.07
CA VAL A 104 -6.15 8.98 27.21
C VAL A 104 -5.26 7.79 26.96
N TYR A 105 -4.63 7.76 25.79
CA TYR A 105 -3.66 6.73 25.45
C TYR A 105 -2.35 6.94 26.22
N ALA A 106 -1.86 5.87 26.86
CA ALA A 106 -0.54 5.80 27.49
C ALA A 106 -0.22 6.93 28.49
N ASP A 107 -1.20 7.52 29.16
CA ASP A 107 -1.05 8.57 30.20
C ASP A 107 -0.17 9.76 29.78
N ARG A 108 -0.06 10.03 28.49
CA ARG A 108 0.65 11.18 27.94
C ARG A 108 -0.27 12.38 27.91
N GLN A 109 0.30 13.55 28.16
CA GLN A 109 -0.40 14.83 28.01
C GLN A 109 0.29 15.65 26.95
N CYS A 110 -0.42 15.94 25.86
CA CYS A 110 0.06 16.80 24.80
C CYS A 110 -0.19 18.27 25.15
N ALA A 111 0.87 19.07 25.20
CA ALA A 111 0.76 20.50 25.34
C ALA A 111 0.39 21.14 23.99
N GLU A 112 -0.59 22.04 23.99
CA GLU A 112 -0.88 22.86 22.81
C GLU A 112 0.32 23.80 22.49
N PRO A 113 0.69 24.01 21.21
CA PRO A 113 0.03 23.59 19.97
C PRO A 113 0.59 22.28 19.38
N SER A 114 1.32 21.47 20.14
CA SER A 114 2.02 20.27 19.63
C SER A 114 1.10 19.10 19.26
N GLY A 115 -0.18 19.32 19.15
CA GLY A 115 -1.18 18.33 18.79
C GLY A 115 -2.05 17.89 19.97
N LYS A 116 -3.20 17.36 19.67
CA LYS A 116 -4.13 16.82 20.65
C LYS A 116 -3.78 15.38 20.97
N GLN A 117 -4.08 14.99 22.19
CA GLN A 117 -3.85 13.65 22.68
C GLN A 117 -4.83 12.65 22.09
N GLU A 118 -4.35 11.47 21.74
CA GLU A 118 -5.20 10.33 21.37
C GLU A 118 -6.06 9.91 22.55
N ARG A 119 -7.31 9.60 22.26
CA ARG A 119 -8.30 9.08 23.18
C ARG A 119 -8.56 7.62 22.82
N VAL A 120 -8.88 6.83 23.81
CA VAL A 120 -9.13 5.40 23.64
C VAL A 120 -10.55 5.09 24.06
N LEU A 121 -11.31 4.40 23.23
CA LEU A 121 -12.57 3.78 23.66
C LEU A 121 -12.25 2.65 24.63
N ASP A 122 -12.91 2.64 25.78
CA ASP A 122 -12.77 1.54 26.73
C ASP A 122 -13.36 0.25 26.12
N ASN A 123 -12.49 -0.70 25.86
CA ASN A 123 -12.84 -2.02 25.35
C ASN A 123 -12.99 -3.05 26.47
N GLY A 124 -13.27 -2.60 27.69
CA GLY A 124 -13.49 -3.42 28.86
C GLY A 124 -12.27 -3.58 29.78
N SER A 125 -11.09 -3.16 29.39
CA SER A 125 -9.89 -3.28 30.24
C SER A 125 -8.84 -2.17 30.05
N TYR A 126 -8.78 -1.55 28.89
CA TYR A 126 -7.71 -0.58 28.60
C TYR A 126 -7.71 0.63 29.54
N CYS A 127 -8.88 1.15 29.87
CA CYS A 127 -9.02 2.29 30.75
C CYS A 127 -8.99 1.95 32.25
N SER A 128 -8.80 0.69 32.62
CA SER A 128 -8.71 0.29 34.02
C SER A 128 -7.53 0.95 34.73
N GLY A 129 -7.80 1.62 35.86
CA GLY A 129 -6.80 2.37 36.62
C GLY A 129 -6.39 3.71 36.02
N ARG A 130 -7.04 4.18 34.94
CA ARG A 130 -6.79 5.48 34.27
C ARG A 130 -7.91 6.46 34.57
N THR A 131 -7.62 7.75 34.40
CA THR A 131 -8.65 8.78 34.43
C THR A 131 -9.57 8.63 33.22
N THR A 132 -10.84 8.42 33.49
CA THR A 132 -11.87 8.23 32.46
C THR A 132 -12.72 9.47 32.26
N PHE A 133 -13.29 9.59 31.05
CA PHE A 133 -14.22 10.67 30.67
C PHE A 133 -15.24 10.17 29.63
N PRO A 134 -16.37 10.86 29.45
CA PRO A 134 -17.31 10.55 28.37
C PRO A 134 -16.65 10.80 27.00
N LEU A 135 -16.73 9.82 26.10
CA LEU A 135 -16.18 9.89 24.75
C LEU A 135 -17.26 9.49 23.74
N THR A 136 -17.54 10.40 22.81
CA THR A 136 -18.53 10.17 21.75
C THR A 136 -17.80 9.82 20.44
N TYR A 137 -18.31 8.81 19.74
CA TYR A 137 -17.80 8.39 18.43
C TYR A 137 -18.94 8.18 17.43
N ASP A 138 -18.62 8.27 16.14
CA ASP A 138 -19.52 7.96 15.03
C ASP A 138 -19.63 6.44 14.83
N ASN A 139 -20.85 5.92 14.83
CA ASN A 139 -21.11 4.48 14.68
C ASN A 139 -20.75 3.98 13.28
N ALA A 140 -20.89 4.82 12.24
CA ALA A 140 -20.59 4.43 10.87
C ALA A 140 -19.10 4.04 10.70
N ALA A 141 -18.18 4.71 11.40
CA ALA A 141 -16.75 4.39 11.35
C ALA A 141 -16.40 3.02 11.96
N LYS A 142 -17.25 2.48 12.85
CA LYS A 142 -17.08 1.15 13.43
C LYS A 142 -17.87 0.07 12.69
N SER A 143 -18.76 0.46 11.80
CA SER A 143 -19.62 -0.44 11.03
C SER A 143 -19.12 -0.50 9.59
N LEU A 144 -18.00 -1.19 9.39
CA LEU A 144 -17.35 -1.27 8.08
C LEU A 144 -18.27 -1.89 7.03
N LEU A 145 -18.15 -1.43 5.79
CA LEU A 145 -18.89 -1.97 4.65
C LEU A 145 -18.32 -3.33 4.25
N SER A 146 -19.14 -4.36 4.31
CA SER A 146 -18.77 -5.70 3.85
C SER A 146 -18.59 -5.72 2.34
N VAL A 147 -17.45 -6.26 1.88
CA VAL A 147 -17.12 -6.41 0.45
C VAL A 147 -17.22 -7.88 0.07
N GLY A 148 -18.04 -8.18 -0.93
CA GLY A 148 -18.15 -9.53 -1.48
C GLY A 148 -16.98 -9.90 -2.40
N SER A 149 -16.97 -11.15 -2.85
CA SER A 149 -15.98 -11.63 -3.83
C SER A 149 -16.20 -11.04 -5.22
N ASN A 150 -15.16 -11.02 -6.05
CA ASN A 150 -15.22 -10.55 -7.45
C ASN A 150 -15.73 -9.10 -7.56
N LYS A 151 -15.18 -8.20 -6.77
CA LYS A 151 -15.53 -6.78 -6.79
C LYS A 151 -14.32 -5.93 -7.19
N THR A 152 -14.57 -4.95 -8.06
CA THR A 152 -13.67 -3.81 -8.28
C THR A 152 -14.36 -2.55 -7.78
N LEU A 153 -13.79 -1.90 -6.81
CA LEU A 153 -14.19 -0.58 -6.34
C LEU A 153 -13.18 0.44 -6.86
N ILE A 154 -13.61 1.38 -7.70
CA ILE A 154 -12.72 2.32 -8.36
C ILE A 154 -13.24 3.75 -8.32
N GLY A 155 -12.37 4.69 -7.95
CA GLY A 155 -12.64 6.13 -8.04
C GLY A 155 -12.39 6.67 -9.44
N LEU A 156 -13.35 7.43 -9.97
CA LEU A 156 -13.23 8.13 -11.24
C LEU A 156 -12.65 9.53 -11.01
N GLY A 157 -11.32 9.65 -11.04
CA GLY A 157 -10.62 10.89 -10.76
C GLY A 157 -10.06 10.97 -9.33
N ALA A 158 -9.24 12.00 -9.08
CA ALA A 158 -8.47 12.12 -7.83
C ALA A 158 -9.31 12.46 -6.58
N SER A 159 -10.55 12.89 -6.75
CA SER A 159 -11.40 13.34 -5.64
C SER A 159 -12.46 12.33 -5.20
N ALA A 160 -12.54 11.17 -5.83
CA ALA A 160 -13.48 10.13 -5.43
C ALA A 160 -13.04 9.46 -4.11
N GLY A 161 -14.01 9.06 -3.28
CA GLY A 161 -13.64 8.42 -2.03
C GLY A 161 -14.81 8.03 -1.13
N ILE A 162 -14.44 7.53 0.05
CA ILE A 162 -15.34 7.18 1.14
C ILE A 162 -14.91 7.96 2.37
N LYS A 163 -15.85 8.58 3.05
CA LYS A 163 -15.62 9.32 4.27
C LYS A 163 -16.48 8.76 5.41
N GLY A 164 -15.91 8.64 6.60
CA GLY A 164 -16.63 8.27 7.82
C GLY A 164 -16.91 6.78 7.99
N THR A 165 -16.48 5.93 7.07
CA THR A 165 -16.52 4.45 7.21
C THR A 165 -15.40 3.80 6.42
N GLY A 166 -15.16 2.52 6.67
CA GLY A 166 -14.14 1.71 5.98
C GLY A 166 -14.74 0.47 5.31
N LEU A 167 -13.87 -0.41 4.83
CA LEU A 167 -14.18 -1.64 4.09
C LEU A 167 -13.78 -2.88 4.91
N SER A 168 -14.60 -3.91 4.88
CA SER A 168 -14.35 -5.20 5.53
C SER A 168 -14.34 -6.32 4.48
N MET A 169 -13.23 -7.02 4.36
CA MET A 169 -13.01 -8.16 3.48
C MET A 169 -12.75 -9.38 4.35
N THR A 170 -13.82 -10.07 4.74
CA THR A 170 -13.77 -11.14 5.75
C THR A 170 -14.56 -12.38 5.34
N GLY A 171 -14.28 -13.52 5.99
CA GLY A 171 -15.11 -14.70 5.83
C GLY A 171 -14.92 -15.48 4.53
N GLY A 172 -13.73 -15.50 3.95
CA GLY A 172 -13.40 -16.27 2.76
C GLY A 172 -13.62 -15.54 1.44
N VAL A 173 -13.93 -14.24 1.46
CA VAL A 173 -14.05 -13.44 0.23
C VAL A 173 -12.73 -13.37 -0.53
N SER A 174 -12.83 -13.24 -1.85
CA SER A 174 -11.67 -13.32 -2.72
C SER A 174 -11.85 -12.52 -4.01
N ASN A 175 -10.73 -12.19 -4.66
CA ASN A 175 -10.71 -11.51 -5.94
C ASN A 175 -11.32 -10.11 -5.88
N ILE A 176 -10.66 -9.22 -5.12
CA ILE A 176 -11.14 -7.86 -4.84
C ILE A 176 -10.08 -6.85 -5.26
N ILE A 177 -10.51 -5.79 -5.93
CA ILE A 177 -9.70 -4.63 -6.27
C ILE A 177 -10.32 -3.39 -5.61
N VAL A 178 -9.51 -2.63 -4.86
CA VAL A 178 -9.85 -1.30 -4.34
C VAL A 178 -8.84 -0.31 -4.88
N ARG A 179 -9.31 0.62 -5.70
CA ARG A 179 -8.38 1.44 -6.48
C ARG A 179 -8.82 2.89 -6.66
N ASN A 180 -7.82 3.78 -6.65
CA ASN A 180 -7.95 5.18 -7.04
C ASN A 180 -9.00 5.96 -6.26
N LEU A 181 -9.08 5.77 -4.95
CA LEU A 181 -10.01 6.50 -4.08
C LEU A 181 -9.38 6.87 -2.74
N SER A 182 -9.99 7.82 -2.05
CA SER A 182 -9.63 8.15 -0.67
C SER A 182 -10.53 7.45 0.34
N ILE A 183 -9.97 7.05 1.50
CA ILE A 183 -10.75 6.63 2.68
C ILE A 183 -10.30 7.49 3.85
N THR A 184 -11.20 8.31 4.39
CA THR A 184 -10.82 9.34 5.35
C THR A 184 -11.83 9.56 6.47
N ASP A 185 -11.36 10.22 7.53
CA ASP A 185 -12.19 10.81 8.59
C ASP A 185 -13.01 9.78 9.38
N LEU A 186 -12.39 8.67 9.77
CA LEU A 186 -13.00 7.64 10.61
C LEU A 186 -12.64 7.88 12.09
N ASN A 187 -13.44 8.61 12.84
CA ASN A 187 -13.22 8.86 14.27
C ASN A 187 -11.77 9.26 14.60
N GLU A 188 -11.21 10.23 13.89
CA GLU A 188 -9.84 10.69 14.07
C GLU A 188 -9.48 10.90 15.54
N GLY A 189 -8.31 10.40 15.96
CA GLY A 189 -7.83 10.50 17.34
C GLY A 189 -8.59 9.68 18.36
N ILE A 190 -9.39 8.72 17.91
CA ILE A 190 -10.10 7.79 18.79
C ILE A 190 -9.63 6.35 18.48
N VAL A 191 -8.71 5.84 19.28
CA VAL A 191 -8.22 4.44 19.18
C VAL A 191 -9.38 3.49 19.45
N PHE A 192 -9.49 2.42 18.67
CA PHE A 192 -10.65 1.52 18.56
C PHE A 192 -11.91 2.17 17.96
N GLY A 193 -11.75 3.36 17.36
CA GLY A 193 -12.84 4.10 16.71
C GLY A 193 -13.19 3.63 15.29
N GLY A 194 -12.39 2.75 14.71
CA GLY A 194 -12.58 2.18 13.36
C GLY A 194 -11.29 2.06 12.57
N ASP A 195 -11.27 1.14 11.61
CA ASP A 195 -10.18 0.89 10.67
C ASP A 195 -10.64 1.20 9.24
N ALA A 196 -9.72 1.64 8.34
CA ALA A 196 -10.15 1.97 6.98
C ALA A 196 -10.34 0.73 6.11
N ILE A 197 -9.41 -0.25 6.16
CA ILE A 197 -9.57 -1.55 5.50
C ILE A 197 -9.21 -2.65 6.50
N SER A 198 -10.12 -3.61 6.67
CA SER A 198 -9.91 -4.83 7.45
C SER A 198 -9.96 -6.05 6.54
N ILE A 199 -8.95 -6.91 6.64
CA ILE A 199 -8.81 -8.15 5.88
C ILE A 199 -8.65 -9.30 6.87
N ASP A 200 -9.56 -10.26 6.85
CA ASP A 200 -9.53 -11.42 7.75
C ASP A 200 -10.04 -12.67 7.04
N ASN A 201 -9.17 -13.66 6.89
CA ASN A 201 -9.49 -14.86 6.12
C ASN A 201 -10.00 -14.52 4.72
N ALA A 202 -9.19 -13.80 3.94
CA ALA A 202 -9.52 -13.37 2.58
C ALA A 202 -8.30 -13.46 1.66
N SER A 203 -8.52 -13.46 0.34
CA SER A 203 -7.43 -13.69 -0.61
C SER A 203 -7.62 -13.00 -1.95
N ARG A 204 -6.52 -12.93 -2.73
CA ARG A 204 -6.48 -12.28 -4.05
C ARG A 204 -7.05 -10.86 -3.98
N ILE A 205 -6.33 -9.99 -3.28
CA ILE A 205 -6.75 -8.61 -3.04
C ILE A 205 -5.68 -7.68 -3.61
N TRP A 206 -6.13 -6.66 -4.32
CA TRP A 206 -5.29 -5.58 -4.80
C TRP A 206 -5.81 -4.23 -4.32
N ILE A 207 -5.00 -3.54 -3.51
CA ILE A 207 -5.29 -2.20 -2.97
C ILE A 207 -4.28 -1.25 -3.61
N ASP A 208 -4.74 -0.38 -4.53
CA ASP A 208 -3.83 0.35 -5.41
C ASP A 208 -4.22 1.80 -5.64
N HIS A 209 -3.25 2.71 -5.59
CA HIS A 209 -3.47 4.15 -5.80
C HIS A 209 -4.56 4.77 -4.91
N ASN A 210 -4.69 4.32 -3.66
CA ASN A 210 -5.61 4.94 -2.71
C ASN A 210 -4.88 5.91 -1.78
N ALA A 211 -5.63 6.80 -1.14
CA ALA A 211 -5.16 7.66 -0.08
C ALA A 211 -5.90 7.38 1.23
N PHE A 212 -5.15 7.27 2.31
CA PHE A 212 -5.68 7.06 3.66
C PHE A 212 -5.24 8.21 4.55
N ALA A 213 -6.16 8.84 5.28
CA ALA A 213 -5.87 9.94 6.19
C ALA A 213 -6.91 10.05 7.30
N ARG A 214 -6.49 10.47 8.49
CA ARG A 214 -7.35 10.75 9.65
C ARG A 214 -8.24 9.58 10.04
N ILE A 215 -7.61 8.43 10.24
CA ILE A 215 -8.24 7.18 10.66
C ILE A 215 -8.04 7.01 12.18
N GLY A 216 -9.08 6.62 12.89
CA GLY A 216 -9.04 6.49 14.35
C GLY A 216 -8.12 5.37 14.83
N ARG A 217 -7.98 4.28 14.05
CA ARG A 217 -7.05 3.19 14.33
C ARG A 217 -6.25 2.85 13.06
N GLN A 218 -6.33 1.64 12.53
CA GLN A 218 -5.48 1.23 11.41
C GLN A 218 -5.99 1.75 10.06
N MET A 219 -5.09 2.20 9.20
CA MET A 219 -5.43 2.45 7.80
C MET A 219 -5.63 1.11 7.06
N ILE A 220 -4.78 0.10 7.35
CA ILE A 220 -5.02 -1.28 6.92
C ILE A 220 -4.71 -2.21 8.09
N VAL A 221 -5.59 -3.17 8.35
CA VAL A 221 -5.36 -4.24 9.31
C VAL A 221 -5.67 -5.59 8.69
N THR A 222 -4.82 -6.57 8.95
CA THR A 222 -5.06 -7.98 8.64
C THR A 222 -5.19 -8.79 9.94
N GLY A 223 -5.90 -9.89 9.87
CA GLY A 223 -5.99 -10.83 10.99
C GLY A 223 -7.39 -10.96 11.57
N TRP A 224 -7.64 -12.01 12.29
CA TRP A 224 -6.66 -13.03 12.76
C TRP A 224 -6.40 -14.14 11.71
N GLY A 225 -7.35 -14.41 10.81
CA GLY A 225 -7.19 -15.36 9.72
C GLY A 225 -6.25 -14.81 8.63
N PRO A 226 -5.81 -15.68 7.70
CA PRO A 226 -4.81 -15.34 6.71
C PRO A 226 -5.30 -14.31 5.68
N ALA A 227 -4.43 -13.36 5.32
CA ALA A 227 -4.54 -12.53 4.14
C ALA A 227 -3.55 -13.06 3.08
N LYS A 228 -4.05 -13.78 2.07
CA LYS A 228 -3.20 -14.44 1.07
C LYS A 228 -3.34 -13.84 -0.32
N ALA A 229 -2.25 -13.90 -1.07
CA ALA A 229 -2.21 -13.36 -2.43
C ALA A 229 -2.64 -11.87 -2.47
N VAL A 230 -2.04 -11.04 -1.61
CA VAL A 230 -2.38 -9.61 -1.48
C VAL A 230 -1.26 -8.74 -2.04
N THR A 231 -1.62 -7.72 -2.81
CA THR A 231 -0.71 -6.62 -3.18
C THR A 231 -1.34 -5.29 -2.75
N ILE A 232 -0.55 -4.51 -2.04
CA ILE A 232 -0.87 -3.14 -1.62
C ILE A 232 0.18 -2.25 -2.28
N SER A 233 -0.25 -1.45 -3.29
CA SER A 233 0.69 -0.73 -4.13
C SER A 233 0.30 0.71 -4.41
N ASN A 234 1.29 1.57 -4.57
CA ASN A 234 1.10 2.97 -4.99
C ASN A 234 0.12 3.77 -4.11
N ASN A 235 -0.10 3.37 -2.86
CA ASN A 235 -1.00 4.10 -1.97
C ASN A 235 -0.26 5.22 -1.22
N MET A 236 -0.98 6.27 -0.87
CA MET A 236 -0.56 7.31 0.06
C MET A 236 -1.12 6.98 1.45
N PHE A 237 -0.24 6.73 2.40
CA PHE A 237 -0.57 6.62 3.83
C PHE A 237 -0.15 7.92 4.51
N ASP A 238 -1.11 8.84 4.65
CA ASP A 238 -0.89 10.15 5.26
C ASP A 238 -1.13 10.07 6.77
N GLY A 239 -0.04 10.11 7.52
CA GLY A 239 -0.05 10.07 8.98
C GLY A 239 -0.30 11.42 9.63
N GLU A 240 -0.47 12.53 8.89
CA GLU A 240 -0.78 13.82 9.49
C GLU A 240 -2.10 13.77 10.25
N THR A 241 -2.08 14.21 11.50
CA THR A 241 -3.26 14.19 12.37
C THR A 241 -3.20 15.28 13.43
N ALA A 242 -4.35 15.79 13.82
CA ALA A 242 -4.46 16.65 15.00
C ALA A 242 -4.25 15.86 16.31
N TYR A 243 -4.22 14.53 16.29
CA TYR A 243 -4.14 13.63 17.46
C TYR A 243 -2.99 12.66 17.32
N GLY A 244 -1.81 12.99 17.79
CA GLY A 244 -0.64 12.11 17.69
C GLY A 244 -0.39 11.29 18.94
N HIS A 245 0.03 10.04 18.78
CA HIS A 245 0.46 9.17 19.88
C HIS A 245 1.65 9.76 20.66
N TYR A 246 2.54 10.45 19.96
CA TYR A 246 3.72 11.11 20.53
C TYR A 246 3.57 12.62 20.64
N CYS A 247 2.38 13.16 20.54
CA CYS A 247 2.09 14.60 20.55
C CYS A 247 2.81 15.40 19.46
N ASN A 248 3.09 14.77 18.35
CA ASN A 248 3.89 15.32 17.26
C ASN A 248 3.13 15.50 15.94
N GLY A 249 1.80 15.41 15.99
CA GLY A 249 0.97 15.56 14.78
C GLY A 249 1.05 14.38 13.80
N ARG A 250 1.55 13.21 14.26
CA ARG A 250 1.74 12.03 13.41
C ARG A 250 1.02 10.81 13.98
N SER A 251 0.32 10.08 13.12
CA SER A 251 -0.37 8.84 13.48
C SER A 251 0.62 7.69 13.63
N SER A 252 0.41 6.86 14.64
CA SER A 252 1.11 5.59 14.83
C SER A 252 0.31 4.38 14.33
N TRP A 253 -0.91 4.59 13.84
CA TRP A 253 -1.86 3.54 13.50
C TRP A 253 -2.00 3.36 11.99
N ILE A 254 -0.92 2.97 11.31
CA ILE A 254 -0.91 2.92 9.84
C ILE A 254 -1.31 1.53 9.36
N MET A 255 -0.50 0.52 9.64
CA MET A 255 -0.73 -0.81 9.09
C MET A 255 -0.34 -1.87 10.12
N LEU A 256 -1.28 -2.78 10.41
CA LEU A 256 -1.10 -3.88 11.34
C LEU A 256 -1.36 -5.20 10.61
N LEU A 257 -0.29 -5.95 10.32
CA LEU A 257 -0.33 -7.21 9.59
C LEU A 257 -0.10 -8.35 10.58
N ILE A 258 -1.19 -8.95 11.09
CA ILE A 258 -1.16 -9.96 12.17
C ILE A 258 -1.94 -11.23 11.86
N GLY A 259 -2.36 -11.41 10.63
CA GLY A 259 -3.02 -12.64 10.18
C GLY A 259 -2.05 -13.82 10.11
N GLU A 260 -2.58 -15.03 10.32
CA GLU A 260 -1.77 -16.25 10.23
C GLU A 260 -1.35 -16.54 8.79
N ALA A 261 -0.06 -16.84 8.56
CA ALA A 261 0.49 -17.29 7.28
C ALA A 261 0.18 -16.33 6.11
N GLU A 262 0.37 -15.04 6.31
CA GLU A 262 0.12 -13.99 5.32
C GLU A 262 1.03 -14.09 4.09
N GLU A 263 0.55 -13.62 2.95
CA GLU A 263 1.31 -13.49 1.70
C GLU A 263 1.01 -12.12 1.10
N ILE A 264 1.87 -11.12 1.42
CA ILE A 264 1.60 -9.71 1.09
C ILE A 264 2.81 -9.07 0.42
N THR A 265 2.57 -8.39 -0.70
CA THR A 265 3.52 -7.47 -1.32
C THR A 265 3.11 -6.03 -1.04
N LEU A 266 4.00 -5.25 -0.42
CA LEU A 266 3.89 -3.81 -0.24
C LEU A 266 4.81 -3.12 -1.23
N LEU A 267 4.26 -2.53 -2.29
CA LEU A 267 5.03 -2.02 -3.42
C LEU A 267 4.77 -0.54 -3.68
N ALA A 268 5.82 0.26 -3.71
CA ALA A 268 5.77 1.67 -4.13
C ALA A 268 4.73 2.51 -3.36
N ASN A 269 4.46 2.19 -2.11
CA ASN A 269 3.60 3.00 -1.25
C ASN A 269 4.38 4.18 -0.66
N HIS A 270 3.71 5.28 -0.42
CA HIS A 270 4.24 6.43 0.28
C HIS A 270 3.70 6.47 1.72
N PHE A 271 4.59 6.24 2.68
CA PHE A 271 4.32 6.43 4.10
C PHE A 271 4.80 7.83 4.51
N HIS A 272 3.88 8.77 4.63
CA HIS A 272 4.17 10.16 4.94
C HIS A 272 3.77 10.53 6.37
N ALA A 273 4.63 11.23 7.08
CA ALA A 273 4.37 11.77 8.43
C ALA A 273 3.81 10.72 9.41
N THR A 274 4.34 9.48 9.39
CA THR A 274 3.91 8.40 10.29
C THR A 274 4.81 8.33 11.53
N ALA A 275 4.29 7.82 12.64
CA ALA A 275 5.04 7.69 13.90
C ALA A 275 5.11 6.25 14.42
N GLY A 276 4.77 5.27 13.61
CA GLY A 276 4.83 3.84 13.93
C GLY A 276 4.02 2.99 12.97
N ARG A 277 4.07 1.68 13.13
CA ARG A 277 3.29 0.69 12.36
C ARG A 277 3.27 0.93 10.84
N SER A 278 4.42 1.13 10.27
CA SER A 278 4.53 1.42 8.83
C SER A 278 5.34 0.35 8.05
N PRO A 279 4.98 -0.96 8.10
CA PRO A 279 3.95 -1.64 8.90
C PRO A 279 4.45 -2.20 10.26
N GLU A 280 3.53 -2.57 11.17
CA GLU A 280 3.77 -3.56 12.22
C GLU A 280 3.36 -4.94 11.70
N ILE A 281 4.31 -5.88 11.68
CA ILE A 281 4.14 -7.22 11.12
C ILE A 281 4.19 -8.24 12.27
N GLY A 282 3.11 -9.00 12.41
CA GLY A 282 2.91 -9.93 13.51
C GLY A 282 3.23 -11.38 13.15
N THR A 283 2.26 -12.25 13.08
CA THR A 283 2.37 -13.70 13.07
C THR A 283 2.61 -14.30 11.69
N GLY A 284 3.69 -15.07 11.49
CA GLY A 284 3.92 -16.00 10.38
C GLY A 284 3.68 -15.48 8.95
N GLY A 285 4.20 -16.17 7.95
CA GLY A 285 3.98 -15.82 6.55
C GLY A 285 5.14 -15.12 5.88
N MET A 286 4.89 -14.49 4.73
CA MET A 286 5.88 -13.81 3.91
C MET A 286 5.41 -12.41 3.51
N ILE A 287 6.18 -11.40 3.91
CA ILE A 287 5.96 -10.01 3.52
C ILE A 287 7.11 -9.55 2.62
N HIS A 288 6.77 -9.05 1.44
CA HIS A 288 7.72 -8.43 0.52
C HIS A 288 7.51 -6.91 0.52
N LEU A 289 8.42 -6.18 1.15
CA LEU A 289 8.40 -4.72 1.29
C LEU A 289 9.37 -4.12 0.27
N VAL A 290 8.86 -3.58 -0.83
CA VAL A 290 9.68 -3.20 -1.99
C VAL A 290 9.34 -1.81 -2.53
N ASN A 291 10.37 -1.02 -2.75
CA ASN A 291 10.30 0.33 -3.34
C ASN A 291 9.33 1.32 -2.65
N ASN A 292 9.09 1.15 -1.35
CA ASN A 292 8.26 2.10 -0.61
C ASN A 292 9.08 3.35 -0.24
N LEU A 293 8.40 4.48 -0.22
CA LEU A 293 8.93 5.78 0.16
C LEU A 293 8.46 6.15 1.56
N TYR A 294 9.39 6.54 2.41
CA TYR A 294 9.13 7.01 3.78
C TYR A 294 9.63 8.45 3.91
N THR A 295 8.73 9.40 4.22
CA THR A 295 9.07 10.81 4.38
C THR A 295 8.48 11.40 5.64
N SER A 296 9.24 12.26 6.33
CA SER A 296 8.80 12.92 7.57
C SER A 296 8.32 11.96 8.66
N ASN A 297 8.79 10.70 8.62
CA ASN A 297 8.42 9.68 9.58
C ASN A 297 9.19 9.87 10.89
N PHE A 298 8.61 9.41 11.97
CA PHE A 298 9.19 9.51 13.30
C PHE A 298 9.03 8.19 14.04
N TYR A 299 10.07 7.72 14.73
CA TYR A 299 10.15 6.60 15.64
C TYR A 299 10.23 5.23 14.91
N PHE A 300 9.13 4.53 14.63
CA PHE A 300 9.18 3.21 14.01
C PHE A 300 8.63 3.21 12.58
N GLY A 301 9.41 2.67 11.64
CA GLY A 301 8.94 2.33 10.32
C GLY A 301 8.26 0.97 10.29
N ALA A 302 9.03 -0.06 9.96
CA ALA A 302 8.55 -1.43 10.01
C ALA A 302 9.05 -2.12 11.28
N THR A 303 8.17 -2.90 11.91
CA THR A 303 8.53 -3.85 12.98
C THR A 303 8.14 -5.25 12.54
N ALA A 304 9.00 -6.23 12.76
CA ALA A 304 8.73 -7.62 12.48
C ALA A 304 8.79 -8.43 13.78
N SER A 305 7.81 -9.30 13.98
CA SER A 305 7.73 -10.24 15.10
C SER A 305 8.11 -11.65 14.66
N ARG A 306 8.23 -12.58 15.62
CA ARG A 306 8.61 -13.97 15.39
C ARG A 306 7.86 -14.64 14.23
N ASP A 307 8.57 -15.52 13.54
CA ASP A 307 8.06 -16.41 12.51
C ASP A 307 7.58 -15.70 11.22
N VAL A 308 7.76 -14.38 11.14
CA VAL A 308 7.52 -13.61 9.92
C VAL A 308 8.76 -13.63 9.05
N ASN A 309 8.60 -13.97 7.75
CA ASN A 309 9.64 -13.75 6.77
C ASN A 309 9.45 -12.37 6.14
N LEU A 310 10.37 -11.45 6.37
CA LEU A 310 10.36 -10.12 5.76
C LEU A 310 11.53 -9.99 4.78
N LEU A 311 11.23 -9.82 3.50
CA LEU A 311 12.19 -9.32 2.52
C LEU A 311 11.90 -7.84 2.27
N ALA A 312 12.88 -6.97 2.60
CA ALA A 312 12.77 -5.52 2.38
C ALA A 312 13.87 -5.07 1.41
N GLU A 313 13.49 -4.61 0.22
CA GLU A 313 14.43 -4.22 -0.82
C GLU A 313 14.03 -2.94 -1.56
N GLY A 314 15.01 -2.14 -1.96
CA GLY A 314 14.82 -0.94 -2.77
C GLY A 314 13.98 0.15 -2.14
N ASN A 315 13.76 0.14 -0.83
CA ASN A 315 13.00 1.18 -0.14
C ASN A 315 13.85 2.45 0.05
N TYR A 316 13.19 3.59 0.15
CA TYR A 316 13.83 4.89 0.37
C TYR A 316 13.33 5.53 1.66
N PHE A 317 14.26 5.85 2.57
CA PHE A 317 13.96 6.41 3.88
C PHE A 317 14.52 7.82 4.01
N ASN A 318 13.62 8.80 4.19
CA ASN A 318 13.92 10.18 4.55
C ASN A 318 13.10 10.57 5.79
N PRO A 319 13.46 10.02 6.97
CA PRO A 319 12.74 10.28 8.22
C PRO A 319 13.07 11.67 8.77
N GLU A 320 12.21 12.12 9.68
CA GLU A 320 12.40 13.34 10.45
C GLU A 320 12.65 12.99 11.93
N GLY A 321 13.89 13.11 12.36
CA GLY A 321 14.32 12.74 13.71
C GLY A 321 14.75 11.29 13.85
N GLN A 322 14.51 10.69 15.02
CA GLN A 322 14.89 9.32 15.29
C GLN A 322 13.93 8.35 14.60
N TYR A 323 14.48 7.41 13.84
CA TYR A 323 13.70 6.44 13.08
C TYR A 323 14.40 5.07 13.09
N PHE A 324 13.62 4.01 13.24
CA PHE A 324 14.12 2.64 13.30
C PHE A 324 13.46 1.80 12.20
N PHE A 325 14.28 1.15 11.36
CA PHE A 325 13.80 0.26 10.31
C PHE A 325 14.85 -0.80 9.93
N PRO A 326 14.45 -2.03 9.70
CA PRO A 326 13.35 -2.70 10.40
C PRO A 326 13.78 -3.00 11.83
N VAL A 327 12.86 -2.93 12.77
CA VAL A 327 13.15 -3.35 14.13
C VAL A 327 12.79 -4.82 14.26
N ALA A 328 13.79 -5.67 14.45
CA ALA A 328 13.58 -7.01 14.98
C ALA A 328 13.28 -6.87 16.47
N SER A 329 12.08 -7.21 16.87
CA SER A 329 11.67 -7.03 18.28
C SER A 329 12.14 -8.16 19.20
N THR A 330 12.49 -9.32 18.63
CA THR A 330 12.92 -10.49 19.39
C THR A 330 13.92 -11.37 18.63
N PRO A 331 14.78 -12.15 19.33
CA PRO A 331 15.59 -13.17 18.67
C PRO A 331 14.71 -14.18 17.92
N GLY A 332 15.01 -14.42 16.64
CA GLY A 332 14.26 -15.31 15.77
C GLY A 332 13.37 -14.60 14.74
N ASP A 333 13.35 -13.26 14.74
CA ASP A 333 12.69 -12.49 13.69
C ASP A 333 13.48 -12.62 12.39
N LEU A 334 12.81 -13.08 11.33
CA LEU A 334 13.43 -13.39 10.04
C LEU A 334 13.33 -12.17 9.12
N VAL A 335 14.37 -11.34 9.09
CA VAL A 335 14.44 -10.13 8.27
C VAL A 335 15.65 -10.17 7.36
N PHE A 336 15.42 -10.04 6.05
CA PHE A 336 16.46 -9.85 5.05
C PHE A 336 16.26 -8.49 4.35
N ALA A 337 17.11 -7.53 4.70
CA ALA A 337 17.03 -6.14 4.23
C ALA A 337 18.41 -5.66 3.77
N PRO A 338 18.84 -5.91 2.51
CA PRO A 338 20.17 -5.57 2.03
C PRO A 338 20.35 -4.06 1.89
N LEU A 339 21.55 -3.57 2.28
CA LEU A 339 22.07 -2.24 2.04
C LEU A 339 23.19 -2.26 1.02
N ASP A 340 23.60 -1.09 0.53
CA ASP A 340 24.68 -0.95 -0.45
C ASP A 340 25.99 -1.59 0.01
N GLU A 341 26.32 -1.50 1.28
CA GLU A 341 27.52 -2.09 1.87
C GLU A 341 27.59 -3.62 1.81
N ASN A 342 26.43 -4.30 1.67
CA ASN A 342 26.36 -5.75 1.60
C ASN A 342 25.95 -6.31 0.22
N VAL A 343 25.95 -5.50 -0.82
CA VAL A 343 25.63 -5.92 -2.19
C VAL A 343 26.49 -7.09 -2.65
N SER A 344 27.79 -7.05 -2.37
CA SER A 344 28.71 -8.11 -2.80
C SER A 344 28.46 -9.46 -2.12
N SER A 345 28.02 -9.45 -0.85
CA SER A 345 27.72 -10.67 -0.08
C SER A 345 26.34 -11.23 -0.37
N THR A 346 25.37 -10.38 -0.74
CA THR A 346 23.98 -10.77 -0.94
C THR A 346 23.61 -11.02 -2.40
N GLY A 347 24.37 -10.49 -3.37
CA GLY A 347 24.03 -10.52 -4.79
C GLY A 347 23.89 -11.93 -5.37
N SER A 348 24.79 -12.86 -5.01
CA SER A 348 24.73 -14.24 -5.46
C SER A 348 23.53 -14.99 -4.86
N LEU A 349 23.22 -14.76 -3.58
CA LEU A 349 22.09 -15.37 -2.89
C LEU A 349 20.75 -14.93 -3.50
N CYS A 350 20.58 -13.64 -3.74
CA CYS A 350 19.39 -13.10 -4.40
C CYS A 350 19.23 -13.67 -5.81
N SER A 351 20.31 -13.70 -6.60
CA SER A 351 20.25 -14.21 -7.97
C SER A 351 19.90 -15.70 -8.03
N GLN A 352 20.42 -16.52 -7.13
CA GLN A 352 20.11 -17.94 -7.03
C GLN A 352 18.66 -18.17 -6.58
N THR A 353 18.18 -17.39 -5.64
CA THR A 353 16.84 -17.56 -5.06
C THR A 353 15.75 -16.99 -5.97
N LEU A 354 15.92 -15.75 -6.44
CA LEU A 354 14.87 -14.98 -7.11
C LEU A 354 15.03 -14.92 -8.64
N GLY A 355 16.16 -15.40 -9.19
CA GLY A 355 16.50 -15.26 -10.60
C GLY A 355 16.85 -13.82 -10.99
N ARG A 356 17.06 -12.94 -10.03
CA ARG A 356 17.48 -11.54 -10.18
C ARG A 356 18.26 -11.06 -8.96
N SER A 357 18.97 -9.96 -9.11
CA SER A 357 19.58 -9.29 -7.95
C SER A 357 18.52 -8.69 -7.05
N CYS A 358 18.76 -8.64 -5.75
CA CYS A 358 18.03 -7.75 -4.85
C CYS A 358 18.50 -6.31 -5.08
N VAL A 359 17.60 -5.35 -4.84
CA VAL A 359 17.93 -3.94 -4.84
C VAL A 359 18.10 -3.50 -3.39
N THR A 360 19.20 -2.80 -3.10
CA THR A 360 19.46 -2.30 -1.74
C THR A 360 18.52 -1.15 -1.40
N SER A 361 18.12 -1.07 -0.14
CA SER A 361 17.41 0.09 0.37
C SER A 361 18.36 1.24 0.65
N TYR A 362 17.87 2.47 0.65
CA TYR A 362 18.62 3.69 0.91
C TYR A 362 18.03 4.47 2.08
N THR A 363 18.90 5.05 2.91
CA THR A 363 18.52 5.90 4.03
C THR A 363 19.33 7.18 4.05
N GLU A 364 18.68 8.32 4.28
CA GLU A 364 19.36 9.62 4.38
C GLU A 364 20.04 9.83 5.74
N THR A 365 19.64 9.11 6.77
CA THR A 365 20.13 9.37 8.15
C THR A 365 21.20 8.40 8.63
N GLY A 366 21.33 7.22 8.02
CA GLY A 366 22.35 6.23 8.36
C GLY A 366 22.22 5.63 9.76
N GLN A 367 21.05 5.68 10.38
CA GLN A 367 20.83 5.21 11.77
C GLN A 367 20.10 3.86 11.87
N GLU A 368 19.90 3.17 10.78
CA GLU A 368 19.08 1.97 10.74
C GLU A 368 19.91 0.71 10.93
N SER A 369 19.38 -0.23 11.69
CA SER A 369 19.90 -1.59 11.81
C SER A 369 19.25 -2.46 10.74
N PHE A 370 19.92 -2.64 9.62
CA PHE A 370 19.43 -3.56 8.58
C PHE A 370 19.91 -4.97 8.89
N LEU A 371 18.95 -5.89 8.96
CA LEU A 371 19.20 -7.28 9.28
C LEU A 371 19.35 -8.10 8.02
N LEU A 372 20.25 -9.08 8.03
CA LEU A 372 20.54 -9.99 6.92
C LEU A 372 20.38 -11.44 7.36
N ASP A 373 19.19 -11.83 7.79
CA ASP A 373 18.92 -13.24 8.07
C ASP A 373 18.69 -14.02 6.77
N THR A 374 19.68 -14.78 6.36
CA THR A 374 19.65 -15.57 5.14
C THR A 374 18.63 -16.72 5.17
N THR A 375 18.08 -17.05 6.34
CA THR A 375 16.99 -18.02 6.48
C THR A 375 15.76 -17.58 5.67
N VAL A 376 15.49 -16.28 5.58
CA VAL A 376 14.41 -15.73 4.74
C VAL A 376 14.56 -16.18 3.29
N MET A 377 15.76 -16.06 2.73
CA MET A 377 16.04 -16.46 1.35
C MET A 377 15.92 -17.97 1.16
N SER A 378 16.34 -18.76 2.15
CA SER A 378 16.17 -20.20 2.15
C SER A 378 14.69 -20.60 2.19
N ASN A 379 13.88 -19.94 2.99
CA ASN A 379 12.43 -20.16 3.07
C ASN A 379 11.74 -19.78 1.76
N ILE A 380 12.13 -18.67 1.12
CA ILE A 380 11.64 -18.28 -0.20
C ILE A 380 12.02 -19.34 -1.25
N ALA A 381 13.27 -19.84 -1.24
CA ALA A 381 13.71 -20.87 -2.18
C ALA A 381 12.93 -22.18 -2.02
N GLY A 382 12.56 -22.53 -0.79
CA GLY A 382 11.78 -23.73 -0.45
C GLY A 382 10.28 -23.62 -0.75
N ASN A 383 9.76 -22.43 -1.06
CA ASN A 383 8.36 -22.19 -1.32
C ASN A 383 8.14 -21.61 -2.73
N ALA A 384 7.63 -22.46 -3.64
CA ALA A 384 7.46 -22.09 -5.05
C ALA A 384 6.51 -20.88 -5.24
N THR A 385 5.45 -20.76 -4.44
CA THR A 385 4.52 -19.63 -4.48
C THR A 385 5.25 -18.32 -4.13
N TRP A 386 5.99 -18.32 -3.04
CA TRP A 386 6.75 -17.15 -2.60
C TRP A 386 7.82 -16.77 -3.62
N LYS A 387 8.60 -17.76 -4.07
CA LYS A 387 9.64 -17.54 -5.07
C LYS A 387 9.09 -16.92 -6.36
N ASN A 388 7.99 -17.43 -6.87
CA ASN A 388 7.38 -16.94 -8.11
C ASN A 388 6.81 -15.52 -7.92
N ALA A 389 6.07 -15.28 -6.85
CA ALA A 389 5.48 -13.98 -6.56
C ALA A 389 6.57 -12.90 -6.42
N ILE A 390 7.55 -13.13 -5.55
CA ILE A 390 8.64 -12.18 -5.30
C ILE A 390 9.56 -12.03 -6.52
N GLY A 391 9.89 -13.13 -7.17
CA GLY A 391 10.73 -13.15 -8.38
C GLY A 391 10.09 -12.43 -9.59
N SER A 392 8.76 -12.31 -9.61
CA SER A 392 8.04 -11.56 -10.67
C SER A 392 8.15 -10.05 -10.53
N VAL A 393 8.37 -9.54 -9.33
CA VAL A 393 8.54 -8.11 -9.08
C VAL A 393 9.87 -7.63 -9.66
N ARG A 394 9.85 -6.47 -10.30
CA ARG A 394 11.05 -5.80 -10.85
C ARG A 394 11.28 -4.50 -10.06
N PRO A 395 12.06 -4.56 -8.97
CA PRO A 395 12.34 -3.37 -8.18
C PRO A 395 13.07 -2.31 -8.99
N MET A 396 12.70 -1.04 -8.80
CA MET A 396 13.50 0.09 -9.25
C MET A 396 14.65 0.35 -8.28
N MET A 397 15.68 1.05 -8.73
CA MET A 397 16.76 1.49 -7.85
C MET A 397 16.23 2.43 -6.76
N SER A 398 16.71 2.28 -5.53
CA SER A 398 16.23 3.07 -4.39
C SER A 398 16.29 4.58 -4.61
N ASN A 399 17.31 5.09 -5.31
CA ASN A 399 17.43 6.51 -5.65
C ASN A 399 16.33 7.04 -6.57
N ASP A 400 15.68 6.17 -7.34
CA ASP A 400 14.57 6.56 -8.21
C ASP A 400 13.22 6.55 -7.46
N VAL A 401 13.17 5.88 -6.31
CA VAL A 401 11.94 5.69 -5.51
C VAL A 401 11.39 7.03 -5.03
N ALA A 402 12.24 7.90 -4.47
CA ALA A 402 11.79 9.16 -3.90
C ALA A 402 10.98 9.98 -4.92
N LYS A 403 11.52 10.14 -6.15
CA LYS A 403 10.86 10.89 -7.21
C LYS A 403 9.65 10.15 -7.78
N SER A 404 9.80 8.87 -8.06
CA SER A 404 8.77 8.07 -8.72
C SER A 404 7.56 7.90 -7.81
N VAL A 405 7.76 7.48 -6.57
CA VAL A 405 6.67 7.20 -5.64
C VAL A 405 5.97 8.49 -5.18
N ALA A 406 6.72 9.56 -4.89
CA ALA A 406 6.11 10.85 -4.54
C ALA A 406 5.19 11.41 -5.65
N ALA A 407 5.52 11.14 -6.92
CA ALA A 407 4.72 11.60 -8.05
C ALA A 407 3.51 10.69 -8.34
N ASN A 408 3.53 9.45 -7.88
CA ASN A 408 2.61 8.42 -8.36
C ASN A 408 1.72 7.81 -7.27
N ALA A 409 2.08 7.88 -6.00
CA ALA A 409 1.27 7.34 -4.92
C ALA A 409 0.00 8.16 -4.68
N GLY A 410 -1.11 7.45 -4.41
CA GLY A 410 -2.42 8.04 -4.19
C GLY A 410 -3.29 8.16 -5.44
N PRO A 411 -4.52 8.69 -5.28
CA PRO A 411 -5.50 8.81 -6.35
C PRO A 411 -5.08 9.75 -7.48
N ARG A 412 -5.46 9.42 -8.70
CA ARG A 412 -5.10 10.13 -9.93
C ARG A 412 -6.31 10.69 -10.64
N ALA A 413 -6.09 11.76 -11.42
CA ALA A 413 -7.14 12.40 -12.23
C ALA A 413 -7.67 11.49 -13.34
N ASP A 414 -6.81 10.62 -13.90
CA ASP A 414 -7.16 9.65 -14.92
C ASP A 414 -6.92 8.22 -14.42
N PRO A 415 -7.96 7.55 -13.92
CA PRO A 415 -7.85 6.16 -13.50
C PRO A 415 -7.60 5.19 -14.67
N ASP A 416 -7.95 5.55 -15.90
CA ASP A 416 -7.73 4.72 -17.09
C ASP A 416 -6.26 4.74 -17.54
N SER A 417 -5.48 5.77 -17.19
CA SER A 417 -4.01 5.74 -17.31
C SER A 417 -3.39 4.62 -16.45
N VAL A 418 -4.19 4.06 -15.56
CA VAL A 418 -3.89 3.02 -14.59
C VAL A 418 -4.59 1.70 -14.94
N SER A 419 -5.54 1.69 -15.90
CA SER A 419 -6.39 0.53 -16.24
C SER A 419 -6.07 -0.13 -17.59
N ARG A 420 -4.95 0.23 -18.23
CA ARG A 420 -4.49 -0.42 -19.48
C ARG A 420 -3.20 -1.19 -19.28
#